data_cd7692462718963701168b8892207beb
#
_entry.id   cd7692462718963701168b8892207beb
#
_cell.length_a   1.000
_cell.length_b   1.000
_cell.length_c   1.000
_cell.angle_alpha   90.00
_cell.angle_beta   90.00
_cell.angle_gamma   90.00
#
_symmetry.space_group_name_H-M   'P 1'
#
loop_
_entity.id
_entity.type
_entity.pdbx_description
1 polymer ?
#
loop_
_entity_poly.entity_id
_entity_poly.type
_entity_poly.pdbx_seq_one_letter_code
_entity_poly.pdbx_strand_id
1 'polypeptide(L)'
;NQLHLIHHRFHLRFELDNIDAYEDVLDFIDKGYVHLLSFMDHTPGQGQYRNLEIYKLSYIADEGLSEAQVEEELRRRMHHETLTLDKIQAAADKAFEKGIAIASHDDDTIEKLDVVQDFHATISEFPITMEVCAEAHRRSMATVVGAPNILLGGSHAGNLTASEAIEAGIADILCSDYYPASILHAIFMMEHQGQTLPKMVRMATLNP
;
A
#
# COMPACT_ATOMS: atom_id res chain seq x y z
N ASN A 1 31.25 -11.25 -4.60
CA ASN A 1 30.80 -10.09 -5.41
C ASN A 1 29.95 -10.63 -6.55
N GLN A 2 28.62 -10.72 -6.35
CA GLN A 2 27.69 -10.89 -7.46
C GLN A 2 27.56 -9.52 -8.14
N LEU A 3 27.88 -9.44 -9.42
CA LEU A 3 27.61 -8.28 -10.25
C LEU A 3 26.09 -8.28 -10.54
N HIS A 4 25.36 -7.40 -9.87
CA HIS A 4 23.95 -7.17 -10.19
C HIS A 4 23.86 -6.23 -11.41
N LEU A 5 23.00 -6.57 -12.38
CA LEU A 5 22.74 -5.72 -13.55
C LEU A 5 21.93 -4.47 -13.23
N ILE A 6 21.25 -4.48 -12.07
CA ILE A 6 20.40 -3.39 -11.59
C ILE A 6 20.67 -3.14 -10.10
N HIS A 7 20.36 -1.93 -9.64
CA HIS A 7 20.34 -1.61 -8.21
C HIS A 7 19.03 -2.06 -7.60
N HIS A 8 19.12 -3.00 -6.67
CA HIS A 8 17.97 -3.41 -5.88
C HIS A 8 17.76 -2.43 -4.72
N ARG A 9 16.53 -1.98 -4.51
CA ARG A 9 16.13 -1.18 -3.37
C ARG A 9 15.17 -2.00 -2.52
N PHE A 10 15.32 -1.92 -1.20
CA PHE A 10 14.51 -2.68 -0.27
C PHE A 10 13.36 -1.81 0.25
N HIS A 11 12.15 -2.22 -0.04
CA HIS A 11 10.92 -1.67 0.51
C HIS A 11 10.53 -2.50 1.74
N LEU A 12 10.61 -1.90 2.93
CA LEU A 12 10.20 -2.52 4.17
C LEU A 12 8.72 -2.23 4.42
N ARG A 13 7.89 -3.25 4.33
CA ARG A 13 6.47 -3.21 4.65
C ARG A 13 6.31 -3.67 6.09
N PHE A 14 5.98 -2.74 6.99
CA PHE A 14 5.92 -3.00 8.41
C PHE A 14 4.47 -3.07 8.88
N GLU A 15 4.02 -4.28 9.21
CA GLU A 15 2.71 -4.52 9.81
C GLU A 15 2.69 -4.02 11.25
N LEU A 16 1.70 -3.20 11.59
CA LEU A 16 1.60 -2.58 12.92
C LEU A 16 1.29 -3.59 14.05
N ASP A 17 0.76 -4.76 13.71
CA ASP A 17 0.53 -5.86 14.65
C ASP A 17 1.77 -6.74 14.88
N ASN A 18 2.83 -6.57 14.09
CA ASN A 18 4.10 -7.29 14.27
C ASN A 18 5.02 -6.56 15.26
N ILE A 19 4.57 -6.46 16.52
CA ILE A 19 5.25 -5.70 17.58
C ILE A 19 6.67 -6.24 17.85
N ASP A 20 6.86 -7.55 17.73
CA ASP A 20 8.14 -8.21 18.00
C ASP A 20 9.23 -7.80 17.00
N ALA A 21 8.86 -7.41 15.78
CA ALA A 21 9.81 -6.98 14.75
C ALA A 21 10.25 -5.51 14.91
N TYR A 22 9.72 -4.75 15.87
CA TYR A 22 9.98 -3.32 15.98
C TYR A 22 11.47 -2.96 16.10
N GLU A 23 12.20 -3.67 16.96
CA GLU A 23 13.65 -3.43 17.15
C GLU A 23 14.46 -3.81 15.90
N ASP A 24 14.06 -4.86 15.18
CA ASP A 24 14.70 -5.24 13.92
C ASP A 24 14.46 -4.19 12.83
N VAL A 25 13.28 -3.58 12.79
CA VAL A 25 12.96 -2.47 11.87
C VAL A 25 13.87 -1.28 12.13
N LEU A 26 14.04 -0.88 13.40
CA LEU A 26 14.94 0.21 13.79
C LEU A 26 16.39 -0.09 13.41
N ASP A 27 16.85 -1.33 13.64
CA ASP A 27 18.19 -1.78 13.27
C ASP A 27 18.42 -1.75 11.74
N PHE A 28 17.43 -2.17 10.95
CA PHE A 28 17.51 -2.14 9.48
C PHE A 28 17.55 -0.70 8.94
N ILE A 29 16.81 0.22 9.56
CA ILE A 29 16.88 1.65 9.25
C ILE A 29 18.29 2.18 9.55
N ASP A 30 18.84 1.87 10.73
CA ASP A 30 20.18 2.32 11.13
C ASP A 30 21.29 1.80 10.23
N LYS A 31 21.19 0.56 9.81
CA LYS A 31 22.14 -0.07 8.89
C LYS A 31 22.03 0.42 7.43
N GLY A 32 21.02 1.24 7.12
CA GLY A 32 20.79 1.75 5.77
C GLY A 32 20.34 0.68 4.78
N TYR A 33 19.66 -0.36 5.24
CA TYR A 33 19.11 -1.41 4.37
C TYR A 33 17.79 -1.00 3.74
N VAL A 34 17.02 -0.15 4.44
CA VAL A 34 15.69 0.30 4.01
C VAL A 34 15.79 1.48 3.06
N HIS A 35 15.05 1.43 1.97
CA HIS A 35 14.98 2.52 0.97
C HIS A 35 13.59 3.14 0.88
N LEU A 36 12.56 2.40 1.29
CA LEU A 36 11.18 2.83 1.44
C LEU A 36 10.61 2.11 2.65
N LEU A 37 9.91 2.81 3.53
CA LEU A 37 9.22 2.26 4.69
C LEU A 37 7.72 2.48 4.53
N SER A 38 6.91 1.42 4.59
CA SER A 38 5.45 1.53 4.67
C SER A 38 4.95 1.02 6.01
N PHE A 39 4.07 1.79 6.65
CA PHE A 39 3.29 1.34 7.79
C PHE A 39 1.95 0.78 7.31
N MET A 40 1.65 -0.45 7.71
CA MET A 40 0.50 -1.19 7.22
C MET A 40 -0.36 -1.67 8.37
N ASP A 41 -1.66 -1.43 8.28
CA ASP A 41 -2.65 -1.91 9.25
C ASP A 41 -3.73 -2.71 8.53
N HIS A 42 -3.62 -4.03 8.59
CA HIS A 42 -4.58 -4.96 8.01
C HIS A 42 -5.59 -5.49 9.04
N THR A 43 -5.82 -4.74 10.11
CA THR A 43 -6.87 -5.06 11.09
C THR A 43 -8.24 -5.07 10.40
N PRO A 44 -9.05 -6.13 10.57
CA PRO A 44 -10.39 -6.19 10.00
C PRO A 44 -11.27 -5.01 10.46
N GLY A 45 -12.06 -4.46 9.54
CA GLY A 45 -12.93 -3.32 9.78
C GLY A 45 -12.37 -1.98 9.32
N GLN A 46 -11.15 -1.95 8.77
CA GLN A 46 -10.52 -0.75 8.21
C GLN A 46 -9.75 -1.06 6.92
N GLY A 47 -9.31 -0.02 6.22
CA GLY A 47 -8.54 -0.13 4.99
C GLY A 47 -9.25 -1.00 3.95
N GLN A 48 -8.50 -1.88 3.28
CA GLN A 48 -9.06 -2.81 2.30
C GLN A 48 -10.08 -3.81 2.90
N TYR A 49 -10.03 -4.05 4.21
CA TYR A 49 -10.89 -4.99 4.94
C TYR A 49 -12.05 -4.30 5.69
N ARG A 50 -12.40 -3.05 5.30
CA ARG A 50 -13.52 -2.31 5.90
C ARG A 50 -14.86 -3.02 5.79
N ASN A 51 -15.06 -3.85 4.76
CA ASN A 51 -16.25 -4.67 4.61
C ASN A 51 -16.02 -6.07 5.19
N LEU A 52 -16.45 -6.29 6.42
CA LEU A 52 -16.26 -7.54 7.14
C LEU A 52 -16.95 -8.74 6.47
N GLU A 53 -18.05 -8.54 5.74
CA GLU A 53 -18.72 -9.64 5.05
C GLU A 53 -17.88 -10.11 3.84
N ILE A 54 -17.31 -9.20 3.07
CA ILE A 54 -16.41 -9.55 1.98
C ILE A 54 -15.15 -10.23 2.55
N TYR A 55 -14.59 -9.70 3.65
CA TYR A 55 -13.45 -10.30 4.34
C TYR A 55 -13.72 -11.74 4.77
N LYS A 56 -14.88 -12.01 5.42
CA LYS A 56 -15.28 -13.36 5.80
C LYS A 56 -15.39 -14.32 4.61
N LEU A 57 -16.01 -13.84 3.52
CA LEU A 57 -16.16 -14.67 2.30
C LEU A 57 -14.82 -15.02 1.67
N SER A 58 -13.84 -14.09 1.63
CA SER A 58 -12.50 -14.38 1.10
C SER A 58 -11.77 -15.42 1.96
N TYR A 59 -11.83 -15.30 3.28
CA TYR A 59 -11.23 -16.28 4.19
C TYR A 59 -11.83 -17.68 4.06
N ILE A 60 -13.15 -17.79 3.90
CA ILE A 60 -13.82 -19.08 3.63
C ILE A 60 -13.33 -19.67 2.32
N ALA A 61 -13.20 -18.84 1.28
CA ALA A 61 -12.80 -19.29 -0.05
C ALA A 61 -11.31 -19.68 -0.13
N ASP A 62 -10.43 -18.88 0.48
CA ASP A 62 -8.97 -19.02 0.34
C ASP A 62 -8.39 -20.04 1.33
N GLU A 63 -8.87 -20.06 2.57
CA GLU A 63 -8.34 -20.89 3.65
C GLU A 63 -9.20 -22.15 3.91
N GLY A 64 -10.38 -22.23 3.32
CA GLY A 64 -11.30 -23.35 3.50
C GLY A 64 -11.84 -23.49 4.93
N LEU A 65 -11.86 -22.37 5.69
CA LEU A 65 -12.35 -22.34 7.07
C LEU A 65 -13.89 -22.35 7.11
N SER A 66 -14.46 -22.94 8.18
CA SER A 66 -15.87 -22.80 8.47
C SER A 66 -16.20 -21.40 8.98
N GLU A 67 -17.46 -20.98 8.86
CA GLU A 67 -17.94 -19.68 9.37
C GLU A 67 -17.55 -19.44 10.83
N ALA A 68 -17.68 -20.43 11.69
CA ALA A 68 -17.34 -20.33 13.12
C ALA A 68 -15.83 -20.10 13.32
N GLN A 69 -14.97 -20.73 12.50
CA GLN A 69 -13.52 -20.53 12.55
C GLN A 69 -13.15 -19.13 12.05
N VAL A 70 -13.81 -18.64 10.99
CA VAL A 70 -13.62 -17.29 10.47
C VAL A 70 -14.05 -16.23 11.50
N GLU A 71 -15.17 -16.43 12.19
CA GLU A 71 -15.61 -15.51 13.26
C GLU A 71 -14.63 -15.48 14.44
N GLU A 72 -14.07 -16.60 14.82
CA GLU A 72 -13.07 -16.66 15.89
C GLU A 72 -11.76 -15.97 15.46
N GLU A 73 -11.29 -16.23 14.24
CA GLU A 73 -10.10 -15.57 13.69
C GLU A 73 -10.30 -14.06 13.54
N LEU A 74 -11.47 -13.64 13.07
CA LEU A 74 -11.86 -12.23 12.99
C LEU A 74 -11.79 -11.56 14.37
N ARG A 75 -12.40 -12.21 15.37
CA ARG A 75 -12.40 -11.71 16.76
C ARG A 75 -10.97 -11.60 17.30
N ARG A 76 -10.14 -12.60 17.06
CA ARG A 76 -8.73 -12.61 17.45
C ARG A 76 -7.97 -11.44 16.82
N ARG A 77 -8.14 -11.20 15.50
CA ARG A 77 -7.46 -10.11 14.77
C ARG A 77 -7.95 -8.73 15.17
N MET A 78 -9.23 -8.56 15.41
CA MET A 78 -9.78 -7.26 15.87
C MET A 78 -9.32 -6.85 17.27
N HIS A 79 -8.83 -7.77 18.08
CA HIS A 79 -8.35 -7.52 19.44
C HIS A 79 -6.84 -7.72 19.58
N HIS A 80 -6.13 -7.86 18.47
CA HIS A 80 -4.67 -7.97 18.49
C HIS A 80 -4.05 -6.62 18.90
N GLU A 81 -2.99 -6.68 19.72
CA GLU A 81 -2.23 -5.49 20.06
C GLU A 81 -1.48 -5.00 18.81
N THR A 82 -1.46 -3.69 18.64
CA THR A 82 -0.68 -3.01 17.59
C THR A 82 0.36 -2.09 18.22
N LEU A 83 1.32 -1.66 17.44
CA LEU A 83 2.28 -0.63 17.86
C LEU A 83 1.55 0.63 18.31
N THR A 84 2.04 1.22 19.38
CA THR A 84 1.55 2.53 19.85
C THR A 84 1.95 3.64 18.88
N LEU A 85 1.15 4.70 18.82
CA LEU A 85 1.45 5.87 17.99
C LEU A 85 2.85 6.44 18.26
N ASP A 86 3.30 6.46 19.52
CA ASP A 86 4.64 6.93 19.90
C ASP A 86 5.76 6.07 19.26
N LYS A 87 5.57 4.76 19.18
CA LYS A 87 6.53 3.87 18.53
C LYS A 87 6.53 4.05 17.02
N ILE A 88 5.36 4.21 16.42
CA ILE A 88 5.23 4.49 14.98
C ILE A 88 5.93 5.81 14.66
N GLN A 89 5.67 6.86 15.44
CA GLN A 89 6.32 8.17 15.29
C GLN A 89 7.84 8.05 15.41
N ALA A 90 8.34 7.35 16.42
CA ALA A 90 9.78 7.19 16.62
C ALA A 90 10.46 6.45 15.44
N ALA A 91 9.82 5.44 14.88
CA ALA A 91 10.32 4.75 13.68
C ALA A 91 10.25 5.65 12.43
N ALA A 92 9.19 6.42 12.28
CA ALA A 92 8.99 7.37 11.19
C ALA A 92 10.03 8.50 11.24
N ASP A 93 10.22 9.12 12.41
CA ASP A 93 11.23 10.17 12.62
C ASP A 93 12.62 9.67 12.26
N LYS A 94 12.96 8.47 12.73
CA LYS A 94 14.24 7.83 12.43
C LYS A 94 14.44 7.58 10.94
N ALA A 95 13.42 7.09 10.25
CA ALA A 95 13.46 6.89 8.79
C ALA A 95 13.60 8.23 8.05
N PHE A 96 12.83 9.24 8.46
CA PHE A 96 12.88 10.59 7.90
C PHE A 96 14.27 11.23 8.06
N GLU A 97 14.89 11.15 9.24
CA GLU A 97 16.25 11.64 9.50
C GLU A 97 17.31 10.98 8.62
N LYS A 98 17.08 9.72 8.22
CA LYS A 98 17.95 8.98 7.28
C LYS A 98 17.63 9.26 5.81
N GLY A 99 16.64 10.10 5.51
CA GLY A 99 16.21 10.38 4.15
C GLY A 99 15.49 9.21 3.47
N ILE A 100 14.92 8.29 4.25
CA ILE A 100 14.11 7.18 3.76
C ILE A 100 12.69 7.70 3.49
N ALA A 101 12.15 7.44 2.31
CA ALA A 101 10.77 7.77 2.00
C ALA A 101 9.80 6.92 2.84
N ILE A 102 8.70 7.54 3.26
CA ILE A 102 7.68 6.88 4.07
C ILE A 102 6.36 6.86 3.31
N ALA A 103 5.72 5.70 3.33
CA ALA A 103 4.41 5.48 2.74
C ALA A 103 3.38 5.07 3.79
N SER A 104 2.14 5.52 3.60
CA SER A 104 0.96 4.90 4.19
C SER A 104 0.43 3.82 3.26
N HIS A 105 -0.47 2.98 3.77
CA HIS A 105 -1.04 1.89 3.00
C HIS A 105 -2.55 1.79 3.26
N ASP A 106 -3.32 1.52 2.20
CA ASP A 106 -4.77 1.33 2.26
C ASP A 106 -5.49 2.50 2.98
N ASP A 107 -5.14 3.73 2.62
CA ASP A 107 -5.80 4.92 3.18
C ASP A 107 -7.27 4.94 2.79
N ASP A 108 -8.17 4.89 3.77
CA ASP A 108 -9.60 4.74 3.59
C ASP A 108 -10.42 5.96 3.98
N THR A 109 -9.81 6.92 4.70
CA THR A 109 -10.44 8.16 5.12
C THR A 109 -9.49 9.35 4.96
N ILE A 110 -10.08 10.56 4.86
CA ILE A 110 -9.30 11.81 4.79
C ILE A 110 -8.58 12.06 6.13
N GLU A 111 -9.22 11.71 7.26
CA GLU A 111 -8.64 11.85 8.59
C GLU A 111 -7.38 10.97 8.75
N LYS A 112 -7.36 9.79 8.15
CA LYS A 112 -6.15 8.95 8.15
C LYS A 112 -4.99 9.63 7.43
N LEU A 113 -5.26 10.39 6.36
CA LEU A 113 -4.22 11.16 5.67
C LEU A 113 -3.57 12.23 6.59
N ASP A 114 -4.35 12.83 7.51
CA ASP A 114 -3.80 13.77 8.50
C ASP A 114 -2.80 13.04 9.40
N VAL A 115 -3.20 11.91 9.95
CA VAL A 115 -2.36 11.10 10.84
C VAL A 115 -1.08 10.62 10.16
N VAL A 116 -1.17 10.08 8.94
CA VAL A 116 0.02 9.53 8.26
C VAL A 116 0.98 10.63 7.80
N GLN A 117 0.48 11.84 7.52
CA GLN A 117 1.35 12.98 7.24
C GLN A 117 2.13 13.45 8.48
N ASP A 118 1.57 13.32 9.68
CA ASP A 118 2.30 13.55 10.94
C ASP A 118 3.47 12.56 11.09
N PHE A 119 3.36 11.36 10.51
CA PHE A 119 4.43 10.36 10.41
C PHE A 119 5.35 10.56 9.20
N HIS A 120 5.39 11.74 8.61
CA HIS A 120 6.21 12.10 7.44
C HIS A 120 5.88 11.31 6.17
N ALA A 121 4.71 10.69 6.06
CA ALA A 121 4.32 9.98 4.86
C ALA A 121 4.16 10.95 3.67
N THR A 122 4.86 10.65 2.60
CA THR A 122 4.81 11.39 1.33
C THR A 122 4.23 10.56 0.18
N ILE A 123 3.90 9.31 0.47
CA ILE A 123 3.36 8.34 -0.49
C ILE A 123 2.11 7.72 0.12
N SER A 124 1.03 7.64 -0.65
CA SER A 124 -0.19 6.91 -0.32
C SER A 124 -0.29 5.68 -1.22
N GLU A 125 -0.03 4.50 -0.66
CA GLU A 125 -0.09 3.23 -1.38
C GLU A 125 -1.51 2.65 -1.32
N PHE A 126 -2.10 2.42 -2.47
CA PHE A 126 -3.41 1.79 -2.63
C PHE A 126 -4.55 2.47 -1.87
N PRO A 127 -4.75 3.80 -2.04
CA PRO A 127 -5.88 4.48 -1.42
C PRO A 127 -7.20 3.79 -1.80
N ILE A 128 -8.12 3.66 -0.85
CA ILE A 128 -9.29 2.78 -0.96
C ILE A 128 -10.42 3.39 -1.78
N THR A 129 -10.51 4.73 -1.82
CA THR A 129 -11.57 5.44 -2.55
C THR A 129 -11.02 6.51 -3.46
N MET A 130 -11.79 6.88 -4.50
CA MET A 130 -11.45 8.00 -5.38
C MET A 130 -11.29 9.32 -4.61
N GLU A 131 -12.12 9.54 -3.59
CA GLU A 131 -12.07 10.73 -2.75
C GLU A 131 -10.74 10.82 -1.98
N VAL A 132 -10.34 9.74 -1.32
CA VAL A 132 -9.07 9.69 -0.57
C VAL A 132 -7.87 9.80 -1.50
N CYS A 133 -7.89 9.12 -2.65
CA CYS A 133 -6.85 9.20 -3.66
C CYS A 133 -6.68 10.66 -4.17
N ALA A 134 -7.80 11.31 -4.50
CA ALA A 134 -7.78 12.71 -4.95
C ALA A 134 -7.27 13.67 -3.87
N GLU A 135 -7.64 13.44 -2.61
CA GLU A 135 -7.17 14.26 -1.49
C GLU A 135 -5.68 14.02 -1.21
N ALA A 136 -5.19 12.78 -1.24
CA ALA A 136 -3.77 12.48 -1.12
C ALA A 136 -2.95 13.18 -2.22
N HIS A 137 -3.41 13.08 -3.47
CA HIS A 137 -2.78 13.77 -4.60
C HIS A 137 -2.79 15.30 -4.43
N ARG A 138 -3.92 15.89 -3.98
CA ARG A 138 -4.03 17.32 -3.68
C ARG A 138 -3.05 17.78 -2.60
N ARG A 139 -2.74 16.91 -1.63
CA ARG A 139 -1.75 17.15 -0.57
C ARG A 139 -0.31 16.94 -1.03
N SER A 140 -0.10 16.67 -2.32
CA SER A 140 1.21 16.36 -2.90
C SER A 140 1.84 15.07 -2.36
N MET A 141 1.03 14.12 -1.90
CA MET A 141 1.45 12.76 -1.68
C MET A 141 1.47 12.03 -3.02
N ALA A 142 2.53 11.26 -3.29
CA ALA A 142 2.55 10.41 -4.48
C ALA A 142 1.59 9.23 -4.30
N THR A 143 0.63 9.08 -5.21
CA THR A 143 -0.39 8.04 -5.12
C THR A 143 0.01 6.82 -5.94
N VAL A 144 -0.03 5.64 -5.31
CA VAL A 144 0.37 4.36 -5.92
C VAL A 144 -0.86 3.50 -6.18
N VAL A 145 -0.99 2.99 -7.40
CA VAL A 145 -2.06 2.05 -7.78
C VAL A 145 -1.49 0.75 -8.34
N GLY A 146 -2.23 -0.35 -8.17
CA GLY A 146 -1.79 -1.68 -8.57
C GLY A 146 -2.10 -2.02 -10.02
N ALA A 147 -1.10 -2.47 -10.77
CA ALA A 147 -1.27 -2.99 -12.12
C ALA A 147 -2.22 -4.21 -12.19
N PRO A 148 -2.21 -5.17 -11.22
CA PRO A 148 -3.18 -6.26 -11.20
C PRO A 148 -4.63 -5.79 -11.18
N ASN A 149 -4.94 -4.68 -10.48
CA ASN A 149 -6.28 -4.09 -10.44
C ASN A 149 -6.79 -3.71 -11.85
N ILE A 150 -5.91 -3.18 -12.70
CA ILE A 150 -6.24 -2.85 -14.11
C ILE A 150 -6.58 -4.11 -14.89
N LEU A 151 -5.75 -5.17 -14.76
CA LEU A 151 -5.94 -6.43 -15.49
C LEU A 151 -7.23 -7.15 -15.11
N LEU A 152 -7.64 -7.04 -13.85
CA LEU A 152 -8.85 -7.65 -13.31
C LEU A 152 -10.11 -6.83 -13.55
N GLY A 153 -9.95 -5.59 -14.05
CA GLY A 153 -11.06 -4.68 -14.30
C GLY A 153 -11.68 -4.07 -13.05
N GLY A 154 -10.91 -4.00 -11.97
CA GLY A 154 -11.32 -3.41 -10.70
C GLY A 154 -10.75 -4.12 -9.48
N SER A 155 -11.11 -3.64 -8.29
CA SER A 155 -10.77 -4.27 -7.02
C SER A 155 -11.73 -5.40 -6.67
N HIS A 156 -11.20 -6.53 -6.16
CA HIS A 156 -12.01 -7.64 -5.64
C HIS A 156 -12.89 -7.24 -4.45
N ALA A 157 -12.49 -6.22 -3.69
CA ALA A 157 -13.21 -5.74 -2.52
C ALA A 157 -14.15 -4.55 -2.81
N GLY A 158 -14.34 -4.18 -4.09
CA GLY A 158 -15.13 -3.00 -4.47
C GLY A 158 -14.45 -1.66 -4.09
N ASN A 159 -13.14 -1.69 -3.91
CA ASN A 159 -12.31 -0.52 -3.62
C ASN A 159 -11.96 0.23 -4.93
N LEU A 160 -11.11 1.26 -4.84
CA LEU A 160 -10.66 2.09 -5.94
C LEU A 160 -10.30 1.28 -7.19
N THR A 161 -10.82 1.71 -8.33
CA THR A 161 -10.43 1.21 -9.63
C THR A 161 -9.21 1.97 -10.13
N ALA A 162 -8.07 1.28 -10.31
CA ALA A 162 -6.82 1.91 -10.72
C ALA A 162 -6.94 2.65 -12.06
N SER A 163 -7.71 2.09 -13.02
CA SER A 163 -7.96 2.74 -14.30
C SER A 163 -8.64 4.10 -14.15
N GLU A 164 -9.68 4.20 -13.30
CA GLU A 164 -10.39 5.46 -13.05
C GLU A 164 -9.48 6.50 -12.41
N ALA A 165 -8.63 6.11 -11.46
CA ALA A 165 -7.67 7.02 -10.83
C ALA A 165 -6.62 7.54 -11.85
N ILE A 166 -6.15 6.69 -12.77
CA ILE A 166 -5.22 7.06 -13.84
C ILE A 166 -5.89 8.00 -14.84
N GLU A 167 -7.14 7.73 -15.21
CA GLU A 167 -7.95 8.57 -16.13
C GLU A 167 -8.22 9.95 -15.51
N ALA A 168 -8.55 9.99 -14.22
CA ALA A 168 -8.73 11.23 -13.48
C ALA A 168 -7.43 12.01 -13.25
N GLY A 169 -6.27 11.41 -13.52
CA GLY A 169 -4.96 12.07 -13.35
C GLY A 169 -4.54 12.23 -11.90
N ILE A 170 -5.07 11.40 -10.99
CA ILE A 170 -4.77 11.41 -9.55
C ILE A 170 -3.96 10.19 -9.10
N ALA A 171 -3.49 9.34 -10.04
CA ALA A 171 -2.54 8.27 -9.79
C ALA A 171 -1.18 8.62 -10.39
N ASP A 172 -0.12 8.55 -9.58
CA ASP A 172 1.23 8.95 -9.96
C ASP A 172 2.12 7.76 -10.31
N ILE A 173 1.98 6.65 -9.60
CA ILE A 173 2.86 5.48 -9.66
C ILE A 173 2.03 4.23 -9.93
N LEU A 174 2.55 3.38 -10.83
CA LEU A 174 2.02 2.06 -11.13
C LEU A 174 2.93 0.99 -10.54
N CYS A 175 2.40 0.19 -9.61
CA CYS A 175 3.11 -0.88 -8.93
C CYS A 175 2.65 -2.26 -9.42
N SER A 176 3.58 -3.22 -9.52
CA SER A 176 3.25 -4.61 -9.89
C SER A 176 2.61 -5.42 -8.76
N ASP A 177 2.81 -4.96 -7.51
CA ASP A 177 2.42 -5.67 -6.31
C ASP A 177 2.91 -7.15 -6.35
N TYR A 178 2.03 -8.11 -6.18
CA TYR A 178 2.34 -9.54 -6.17
C TYR A 178 2.54 -10.16 -7.57
N TYR A 179 2.24 -9.42 -8.66
CA TYR A 179 2.32 -9.95 -10.04
C TYR A 179 3.24 -9.09 -10.93
N PRO A 180 4.56 -9.34 -10.95
CA PRO A 180 5.53 -8.50 -11.68
C PRO A 180 5.23 -8.32 -13.17
N ALA A 181 4.69 -9.35 -13.84
CA ALA A 181 4.35 -9.28 -15.26
C ALA A 181 3.17 -8.33 -15.58
N SER A 182 2.38 -7.95 -14.56
CA SER A 182 1.18 -7.11 -14.75
C SER A 182 1.50 -5.71 -15.28
N ILE A 183 2.66 -5.14 -14.93
CA ILE A 183 3.00 -3.75 -15.30
C ILE A 183 2.95 -3.53 -16.81
N LEU A 184 3.62 -4.37 -17.59
CA LEU A 184 3.65 -4.21 -19.03
C LEU A 184 2.26 -4.37 -19.65
N HIS A 185 1.48 -5.35 -19.20
CA HIS A 185 0.11 -5.54 -19.68
C HIS A 185 -0.77 -4.34 -19.32
N ALA A 186 -0.69 -3.84 -18.09
CA ALA A 186 -1.45 -2.67 -17.64
C ALA A 186 -1.12 -1.41 -18.45
N ILE A 187 0.17 -1.17 -18.75
CA ILE A 187 0.61 -0.04 -19.59
C ILE A 187 -0.09 -0.09 -20.96
N PHE A 188 -0.06 -1.23 -21.63
CA PHE A 188 -0.69 -1.36 -22.96
C PHE A 188 -2.21 -1.36 -22.88
N MET A 189 -2.82 -1.94 -21.84
CA MET A 189 -4.27 -1.86 -21.66
C MET A 189 -4.74 -0.41 -21.50
N MET A 190 -4.05 0.38 -20.68
CA MET A 190 -4.37 1.79 -20.49
C MET A 190 -4.11 2.62 -21.74
N GLU A 191 -3.11 2.29 -22.54
CA GLU A 191 -2.85 2.92 -23.84
C GLU A 191 -4.03 2.66 -24.80
N HIS A 192 -4.53 1.42 -24.89
CA HIS A 192 -5.72 1.10 -25.66
C HIS A 192 -6.99 1.81 -25.17
N GLN A 193 -7.05 2.18 -23.90
CA GLN A 193 -8.12 2.99 -23.29
C GLN A 193 -7.93 4.49 -23.45
N GLY A 194 -6.90 4.94 -24.18
CA GLY A 194 -6.69 6.33 -24.56
C GLY A 194 -5.64 7.07 -23.73
N GLN A 195 -4.95 6.40 -22.80
CA GLN A 195 -3.81 7.00 -22.11
C GLN A 195 -2.58 7.03 -23.05
N THR A 196 -1.70 8.02 -22.86
CA THR A 196 -0.49 8.07 -23.67
C THR A 196 0.58 7.11 -23.15
N LEU A 197 1.24 6.38 -24.05
CA LEU A 197 2.29 5.43 -23.70
C LEU A 197 3.42 6.07 -22.85
N PRO A 198 3.93 7.30 -23.18
CA PRO A 198 4.91 7.96 -22.34
C PRO A 198 4.46 8.22 -20.89
N LYS A 199 3.17 8.59 -20.68
CA LYS A 199 2.60 8.77 -19.33
C LYS A 199 2.65 7.43 -18.57
N MET A 200 2.15 6.36 -19.19
CA MET A 200 2.09 5.06 -18.54
C MET A 200 3.46 4.49 -18.21
N VAL A 201 4.43 4.66 -19.13
CA VAL A 201 5.82 4.24 -18.88
C VAL A 201 6.43 5.05 -17.72
N ARG A 202 6.20 6.36 -17.67
CA ARG A 202 6.70 7.19 -16.55
C ARG A 202 6.16 6.73 -15.19
N MET A 203 4.90 6.36 -15.11
CA MET A 203 4.29 5.86 -13.88
C MET A 203 4.96 4.59 -13.35
N ALA A 204 5.55 3.78 -14.21
CA ALA A 204 6.23 2.53 -13.84
C ALA A 204 7.76 2.66 -13.72
N THR A 205 8.34 3.80 -14.09
CA THR A 205 9.81 3.92 -14.21
C THR A 205 10.42 5.17 -13.59
N LEU A 206 9.94 6.34 -13.97
CA LEU A 206 10.53 7.63 -13.57
C LEU A 206 9.90 8.20 -12.30
N ASN A 207 8.60 7.97 -12.12
CA ASN A 207 7.87 8.50 -10.97
C ASN A 207 8.20 7.78 -9.65
N PRO A 208 8.40 6.42 -9.65
CA PRO A 208 8.83 5.70 -8.45
C PRO A 208 10.16 6.12 -7.87
#